data_c43921dd5eb9e52a06e6613434b79ba3
#
_entry.id   c43921dd5eb9e52a06e6613434b79ba3
#
_cell.length_a   1.000
_cell.length_b   1.000
_cell.length_c   1.000
_cell.angle_alpha   90.00
_cell.angle_beta   90.00
_cell.angle_gamma   90.00
#
_symmetry.space_group_name_H-M   'P 1'
#
loop_
_entity.id
_entity.type
_entity.pdbx_description
1 polymer ?
#
loop_
_entity_poly.entity_id
_entity_poly.type
_entity_poly.pdbx_seq_one_letter_code
_entity_poly.pdbx_strand_id
1 'polypeptide(L)'
;MTGRLIAVVGPSGVGKDSVMAGMARAQPRLALGRRVITRAAEAGGEDFDGVDRATFDRMRDAGAFALWWAAHDLHYGIPVSVEEALASGQDCVANLSRGVLVQAQARFAHLHVISLVARPEVLAERLAARGRESRTQIAERLARAGSGLPAGIAAHEVDNSGALQDTVTTALARLYPVRA
;
A
#
# COMPACT_ATOMS: atom_id res chain seq x y z
N MET A 1 -5.44 -16.28 -17.69
CA MET A 1 -4.46 -16.13 -16.58
C MET A 1 -5.06 -15.13 -15.61
N THR A 2 -5.13 -15.42 -14.34
CA THR A 2 -5.59 -14.49 -13.30
C THR A 2 -4.54 -13.40 -13.05
N GLY A 3 -4.98 -12.18 -12.78
CA GLY A 3 -4.11 -11.07 -12.41
C GLY A 3 -3.47 -11.26 -11.04
N ARG A 4 -2.51 -10.40 -10.70
CA ARG A 4 -1.75 -10.43 -9.45
C ARG A 4 -2.15 -9.24 -8.57
N LEU A 5 -2.31 -9.49 -7.26
CA LEU A 5 -2.35 -8.40 -6.29
C LEU A 5 -0.92 -8.02 -5.91
N ILE A 6 -0.56 -6.77 -6.13
CA ILE A 6 0.73 -6.19 -5.73
C ILE A 6 0.49 -5.35 -4.48
N ALA A 7 0.88 -5.89 -3.32
CA ALA A 7 0.83 -5.18 -2.06
C ALA A 7 2.05 -4.26 -1.93
N VAL A 8 1.85 -2.97 -1.80
CA VAL A 8 2.92 -2.02 -1.47
C VAL A 8 2.85 -1.73 0.02
N VAL A 9 3.91 -2.08 0.74
CA VAL A 9 4.04 -1.84 2.18
C VAL A 9 5.27 -0.98 2.45
N GLY A 10 5.36 -0.44 3.64
CA GLY A 10 6.50 0.38 4.06
C GLY A 10 6.10 1.39 5.13
N PRO A 11 7.08 2.05 5.76
CA PRO A 11 6.84 3.00 6.84
C PRO A 11 6.03 4.21 6.38
N SER A 12 5.51 4.96 7.35
CA SER A 12 4.90 6.26 7.09
C SER A 12 5.94 7.21 6.49
N GLY A 13 5.56 7.98 5.48
CA GLY A 13 6.49 8.92 4.83
C GLY A 13 7.35 8.31 3.71
N VAL A 14 7.37 6.98 3.53
CA VAL A 14 8.21 6.35 2.50
C VAL A 14 7.77 6.64 1.07
N GLY A 15 6.55 7.17 0.84
CA GLY A 15 6.08 7.55 -0.49
C GLY A 15 5.30 6.47 -1.23
N LYS A 16 4.62 5.54 -0.52
CA LYS A 16 3.83 4.46 -1.14
C LYS A 16 2.90 4.95 -2.23
N ASP A 17 2.11 5.98 -1.97
CA ASP A 17 1.09 6.46 -2.89
C ASP A 17 1.70 7.05 -4.17
N SER A 18 2.78 7.81 -4.04
CA SER A 18 3.53 8.35 -5.20
C SER A 18 4.12 7.25 -6.06
N VAL A 19 4.71 6.20 -5.42
CA VAL A 19 5.29 5.06 -6.13
C VAL A 19 4.19 4.27 -6.85
N MET A 20 3.07 3.97 -6.19
CA MET A 20 1.94 3.25 -6.79
C MET A 20 1.35 4.02 -7.98
N ALA A 21 1.13 5.32 -7.83
CA ALA A 21 0.66 6.18 -8.92
C ALA A 21 1.66 6.23 -10.09
N GLY A 22 2.97 6.28 -9.81
CA GLY A 22 4.02 6.19 -10.81
C GLY A 22 4.03 4.85 -11.55
N MET A 23 3.88 3.75 -10.82
CA MET A 23 3.81 2.40 -11.38
C MET A 23 2.59 2.24 -12.31
N ALA A 24 1.40 2.69 -11.88
CA ALA A 24 0.18 2.60 -12.68
C ALA A 24 0.25 3.46 -13.96
N ARG A 25 0.89 4.64 -13.90
CA ARG A 25 1.13 5.46 -15.11
C ARG A 25 2.10 4.81 -16.09
N ALA A 26 3.15 4.15 -15.59
CA ALA A 26 4.18 3.53 -16.42
C ALA A 26 3.75 2.15 -16.95
N GLN A 27 2.80 1.48 -16.29
CA GLN A 27 2.28 0.16 -16.67
C GLN A 27 0.75 0.20 -16.79
N PRO A 28 0.18 0.44 -17.98
CA PRO A 28 -1.27 0.60 -18.18
C PRO A 28 -2.12 -0.63 -17.79
N ARG A 29 -1.50 -1.81 -17.69
CA ARG A 29 -2.19 -3.05 -17.25
C ARG A 29 -2.28 -3.18 -15.73
N LEU A 30 -1.69 -2.22 -14.98
CA LEU A 30 -1.67 -2.19 -13.53
C LEU A 30 -2.72 -1.20 -13.01
N ALA A 31 -3.82 -1.71 -12.47
CA ALA A 31 -4.85 -0.87 -11.85
C ALA A 31 -4.45 -0.45 -10.43
N LEU A 32 -4.87 0.76 -10.04
CA LEU A 32 -4.78 1.21 -8.64
C LEU A 32 -5.99 0.67 -7.86
N GLY A 33 -5.72 -0.12 -6.84
CA GLY A 33 -6.73 -0.55 -5.88
C GLY A 33 -6.99 0.56 -4.84
N ARG A 34 -8.08 1.31 -5.01
CA ARG A 34 -8.51 2.31 -4.02
C ARG A 34 -8.97 1.64 -2.75
N ARG A 35 -8.55 2.20 -1.61
CA ARG A 35 -9.00 1.75 -0.31
C ARG A 35 -10.24 2.52 0.14
N VAL A 36 -11.08 1.86 0.93
CA VAL A 36 -12.10 2.53 1.76
C VAL A 36 -11.49 2.76 3.13
N ILE A 37 -11.56 3.98 3.65
CA ILE A 37 -10.93 4.34 4.94
C ILE A 37 -11.92 5.13 5.80
N THR A 38 -11.98 4.85 7.10
CA THR A 38 -12.80 5.63 8.06
C THR A 38 -12.13 6.97 8.41
N ARG A 39 -11.84 7.76 7.39
CA ARG A 39 -11.20 9.07 7.49
C ARG A 39 -11.91 10.05 6.56
N ALA A 40 -12.01 11.32 6.95
CA ALA A 40 -12.58 12.33 6.07
C ALA A 40 -11.81 12.40 4.74
N ALA A 41 -12.52 12.46 3.62
CA ALA A 41 -11.94 12.44 2.29
C ALA A 41 -10.95 13.60 2.06
N GLU A 42 -11.22 14.75 2.69
CA GLU A 42 -10.43 15.98 2.61
C GLU A 42 -9.12 15.92 3.41
N ALA A 43 -8.89 14.85 4.18
CA ALA A 43 -7.69 14.72 5.03
C ALA A 43 -6.38 14.62 4.22
N GLY A 44 -6.47 14.52 2.89
CA GLY A 44 -5.33 14.50 1.96
C GLY A 44 -4.45 13.24 2.07
N GLY A 45 -3.47 13.11 1.23
CA GLY A 45 -2.56 11.98 1.16
C GLY A 45 -2.80 11.13 -0.07
N GLU A 46 -3.30 9.90 0.10
CA GLU A 46 -3.63 9.00 -1.00
C GLU A 46 -5.03 9.28 -1.58
N ASP A 47 -5.30 8.74 -2.75
CA ASP A 47 -6.65 8.68 -3.33
C ASP A 47 -7.40 7.48 -2.71
N PHE A 48 -8.42 7.76 -1.88
CA PHE A 48 -9.20 6.76 -1.15
C PHE A 48 -10.67 7.18 -1.07
N ASP A 49 -11.53 6.21 -0.77
CA ASP A 49 -12.94 6.46 -0.50
C ASP A 49 -13.14 6.66 1.01
N GLY A 50 -13.37 7.91 1.42
CA GLY A 50 -13.60 8.27 2.82
C GLY A 50 -15.04 7.95 3.24
N VAL A 51 -15.21 7.20 4.34
CA VAL A 51 -16.52 6.89 4.93
C VAL A 51 -16.50 7.07 6.44
N ASP A 52 -17.66 7.23 7.06
CA ASP A 52 -17.77 7.15 8.51
C ASP A 52 -17.68 5.69 9.00
N ARG A 53 -17.50 5.52 10.31
CA ARG A 53 -17.38 4.21 10.93
C ARG A 53 -18.63 3.33 10.73
N ALA A 54 -19.82 3.91 10.86
CA ALA A 54 -21.06 3.16 10.72
C ALA A 54 -21.27 2.65 9.29
N THR A 55 -20.90 3.47 8.30
CA THR A 55 -20.90 3.06 6.88
C THR A 55 -19.89 1.97 6.61
N PHE A 56 -18.66 2.09 7.15
CA PHE A 56 -17.64 1.03 7.01
C PHE A 56 -18.12 -0.31 7.59
N ASP A 57 -18.71 -0.28 8.80
CA ASP A 57 -19.21 -1.49 9.43
C ASP A 57 -20.34 -2.14 8.63
N ARG A 58 -21.28 -1.35 8.07
CA ARG A 58 -22.33 -1.88 7.16
C ARG A 58 -21.72 -2.50 5.90
N MET A 59 -20.71 -1.87 5.29
CA MET A 59 -20.03 -2.39 4.11
C MET A 59 -19.32 -3.71 4.43
N ARG A 60 -18.63 -3.78 5.57
CA ARG A 60 -17.95 -5.00 6.04
C ARG A 60 -18.96 -6.14 6.24
N ASP A 61 -20.06 -5.87 6.94
CA ASP A 61 -21.08 -6.87 7.27
C ASP A 61 -21.85 -7.34 6.01
N ALA A 62 -21.93 -6.49 5.00
CA ALA A 62 -22.44 -6.83 3.66
C ALA A 62 -21.42 -7.56 2.78
N GLY A 63 -20.20 -7.84 3.25
CA GLY A 63 -19.17 -8.53 2.48
C GLY A 63 -18.54 -7.69 1.34
N ALA A 64 -18.60 -6.36 1.43
CA ALA A 64 -18.07 -5.46 0.39
C ALA A 64 -16.55 -5.42 0.31
N PHE A 65 -15.83 -6.03 1.26
CA PHE A 65 -14.37 -6.02 1.30
C PHE A 65 -13.79 -7.43 1.07
N ALA A 66 -12.87 -7.52 0.12
CA ALA A 66 -12.00 -8.68 -0.04
C ALA A 66 -11.02 -8.82 1.13
N LEU A 67 -10.60 -7.69 1.69
CA LEU A 67 -9.67 -7.62 2.82
C LEU A 67 -9.97 -6.37 3.64
N TRP A 68 -9.95 -6.45 4.97
CA TRP A 68 -10.08 -5.28 5.83
C TRP A 68 -9.25 -5.43 7.11
N TRP A 69 -8.86 -4.30 7.72
CA TRP A 69 -8.10 -4.28 8.97
C TRP A 69 -8.30 -2.95 9.70
N ALA A 70 -7.92 -2.94 10.98
CA ALA A 70 -7.85 -1.73 11.79
C ALA A 70 -6.38 -1.37 12.06
N ALA A 71 -6.04 -0.10 11.97
CA ALA A 71 -4.73 0.43 12.35
C ALA A 71 -4.84 1.93 12.63
N HIS A 72 -4.11 2.44 13.64
CA HIS A 72 -4.05 3.87 13.97
C HIS A 72 -5.43 4.51 14.16
N ASP A 73 -6.32 3.85 14.90
CA ASP A 73 -7.70 4.26 15.16
C ASP A 73 -8.59 4.41 13.91
N LEU A 74 -8.13 3.91 12.77
CA LEU A 74 -8.84 3.89 11.51
C LEU A 74 -9.10 2.45 11.03
N HIS A 75 -10.10 2.31 10.18
CA HIS A 75 -10.41 1.06 9.47
C HIS A 75 -10.13 1.24 7.99
N TYR A 76 -9.60 0.19 7.40
CA TYR A 76 -9.18 0.14 6.01
C TYR A 76 -9.80 -1.07 5.33
N GLY A 77 -10.33 -0.90 4.14
CA GLY A 77 -10.90 -1.98 3.34
C GLY A 77 -10.38 -1.96 1.91
N ILE A 78 -10.11 -3.13 1.36
CA ILE A 78 -9.91 -3.37 -0.06
C ILE A 78 -11.23 -3.90 -0.62
N PRO A 79 -11.89 -3.19 -1.54
CA PRO A 79 -13.17 -3.61 -2.10
C PRO A 79 -13.07 -4.94 -2.86
N VAL A 80 -14.17 -5.71 -2.89
CA VAL A 80 -14.27 -6.96 -3.68
C VAL A 80 -14.09 -6.74 -5.17
N SER A 81 -14.31 -5.53 -5.69
CA SER A 81 -14.04 -5.18 -7.09
C SER A 81 -12.58 -5.41 -7.50
N VAL A 82 -11.65 -5.42 -6.55
CA VAL A 82 -10.25 -5.83 -6.83
C VAL A 82 -10.20 -7.29 -7.26
N GLU A 83 -10.98 -8.19 -6.65
CA GLU A 83 -11.03 -9.60 -7.05
C GLU A 83 -11.59 -9.79 -8.47
N GLU A 84 -12.58 -8.97 -8.85
CA GLU A 84 -13.14 -8.96 -10.21
C GLU A 84 -12.09 -8.56 -11.25
N ALA A 85 -11.31 -7.50 -10.95
CA ALA A 85 -10.21 -7.08 -11.80
C ALA A 85 -9.13 -8.16 -11.93
N LEU A 86 -8.74 -8.80 -10.82
CA LEU A 86 -7.80 -9.92 -10.84
C LEU A 86 -8.34 -11.12 -11.64
N ALA A 87 -9.62 -11.45 -11.50
CA ALA A 87 -10.27 -12.53 -12.25
C ALA A 87 -10.28 -12.25 -13.76
N SER A 88 -10.40 -10.99 -14.17
CA SER A 88 -10.30 -10.58 -15.58
C SER A 88 -8.87 -10.60 -16.15
N GLY A 89 -7.87 -10.90 -15.31
CA GLY A 89 -6.45 -10.94 -15.69
C GLY A 89 -5.72 -9.61 -15.55
N GLN A 90 -6.34 -8.60 -14.94
CA GLN A 90 -5.72 -7.32 -14.65
C GLN A 90 -4.92 -7.39 -13.34
N ASP A 91 -3.68 -6.92 -13.34
CA ASP A 91 -2.91 -6.73 -12.10
C ASP A 91 -3.43 -5.51 -11.34
N CYS A 92 -3.46 -5.60 -10.00
CA CYS A 92 -3.84 -4.50 -9.13
C CYS A 92 -2.74 -4.19 -8.12
N VAL A 93 -2.41 -2.91 -7.93
CA VAL A 93 -1.51 -2.46 -6.87
C VAL A 93 -2.30 -1.76 -5.77
N ALA A 94 -2.06 -2.14 -4.51
CA ALA A 94 -2.76 -1.59 -3.36
C ALA A 94 -1.81 -1.32 -2.18
N ASN A 95 -2.09 -0.24 -1.45
CA ASN A 95 -1.38 0.09 -0.22
C ASN A 95 -1.91 -0.77 0.93
N LEU A 96 -1.11 -1.70 1.42
CA LEU A 96 -1.45 -2.55 2.55
C LEU A 96 -0.62 -2.24 3.80
N SER A 97 -1.15 -2.61 4.95
CA SER A 97 -0.39 -2.67 6.20
C SER A 97 0.41 -3.99 6.25
N ARG A 98 1.61 -3.96 6.85
CA ARG A 98 2.39 -5.18 7.09
C ARG A 98 1.59 -6.22 7.88
N GLY A 99 0.80 -5.78 8.86
CA GLY A 99 0.01 -6.67 9.72
C GLY A 99 -1.09 -7.45 8.99
N VAL A 100 -1.51 -7.03 7.80
CA VAL A 100 -2.56 -7.72 7.04
C VAL A 100 -2.01 -8.64 5.96
N LEU A 101 -0.69 -8.68 5.76
CA LEU A 101 -0.08 -9.48 4.68
C LEU A 101 -0.33 -10.97 4.78
N VAL A 102 -0.38 -11.52 5.99
CA VAL A 102 -0.69 -12.96 6.19
C VAL A 102 -2.12 -13.27 5.73
N GLN A 103 -3.08 -12.40 6.05
CA GLN A 103 -4.45 -12.54 5.56
C GLN A 103 -4.54 -12.36 4.04
N ALA A 104 -3.78 -11.39 3.50
CA ALA A 104 -3.71 -11.17 2.06
C ALA A 104 -3.13 -12.40 1.34
N GLN A 105 -2.07 -13.02 1.88
CA GLN A 105 -1.46 -14.24 1.32
C GLN A 105 -2.42 -15.42 1.33
N ALA A 106 -3.23 -15.55 2.37
CA ALA A 106 -4.25 -16.61 2.45
C ALA A 106 -5.42 -16.37 1.48
N ARG A 107 -5.75 -15.10 1.19
CA ARG A 107 -6.89 -14.71 0.34
C ARG A 107 -6.56 -14.69 -1.14
N PHE A 108 -5.37 -14.21 -1.52
CA PHE A 108 -4.98 -13.98 -2.90
C PHE A 108 -3.89 -14.95 -3.35
N ALA A 109 -4.23 -15.86 -4.26
CA ALA A 109 -3.31 -16.90 -4.75
C ALA A 109 -2.05 -16.32 -5.42
N HIS A 110 -2.15 -15.14 -6.01
CA HIS A 110 -1.05 -14.45 -6.70
C HIS A 110 -0.75 -13.11 -6.03
N LEU A 111 -0.30 -13.16 -4.76
CA LEU A 111 0.18 -12.00 -4.01
C LEU A 111 1.65 -11.76 -4.30
N HIS A 112 2.00 -10.54 -4.71
CA HIS A 112 3.36 -10.02 -4.76
C HIS A 112 3.50 -8.87 -3.78
N VAL A 113 4.63 -8.77 -3.08
CA VAL A 113 4.85 -7.72 -2.10
C VAL A 113 6.05 -6.87 -2.50
N ILE A 114 5.84 -5.56 -2.58
CA ILE A 114 6.89 -4.54 -2.69
C ILE A 114 7.03 -3.90 -1.30
N SER A 115 8.18 -4.09 -0.67
CA SER A 115 8.52 -3.44 0.60
C SER A 115 9.35 -2.21 0.32
N LEU A 116 8.72 -1.03 0.39
CA LEU A 116 9.44 0.23 0.24
C LEU A 116 10.21 0.54 1.53
N VAL A 117 11.47 0.88 1.35
CA VAL A 117 12.35 1.41 2.39
C VAL A 117 12.87 2.79 2.00
N ALA A 118 13.35 3.55 2.95
CA ALA A 118 14.11 4.77 2.72
C ALA A 118 15.02 5.04 3.90
N ARG A 119 16.09 5.80 3.67
CA ARG A 119 17.00 6.21 4.73
C ARG A 119 16.25 6.99 5.83
N PRO A 120 16.59 6.80 7.11
CA PRO A 120 15.91 7.47 8.22
C PRO A 120 15.85 8.99 8.08
N GLU A 121 16.91 9.62 7.57
CA GLU A 121 16.99 11.05 7.35
C GLU A 121 15.93 11.52 6.35
N VAL A 122 15.78 10.78 5.24
CA VAL A 122 14.79 11.06 4.19
C VAL A 122 13.36 10.89 4.71
N LEU A 123 13.13 9.88 5.54
CA LEU A 123 11.81 9.69 6.19
C LEU A 123 11.51 10.85 7.15
N ALA A 124 12.49 11.27 7.96
CA ALA A 124 12.35 12.39 8.89
C ALA A 124 12.01 13.69 8.15
N GLU A 125 12.75 14.01 7.08
CA GLU A 125 12.52 15.20 6.26
C GLU A 125 11.11 15.18 5.63
N ARG A 126 10.68 14.04 5.05
CA ARG A 126 9.36 13.91 4.43
C ARG A 126 8.22 14.02 5.44
N LEU A 127 8.38 13.47 6.64
CA LEU A 127 7.40 13.60 7.72
C LEU A 127 7.33 15.04 8.23
N ALA A 128 8.47 15.70 8.42
CA ALA A 128 8.53 17.10 8.82
C ALA A 128 7.89 18.04 7.78
N ALA A 129 8.17 17.83 6.50
CA ALA A 129 7.60 18.62 5.40
C ALA A 129 6.08 18.52 5.29
N ARG A 130 5.46 17.44 5.78
CA ARG A 130 3.99 17.30 5.83
C ARG A 130 3.34 18.19 6.88
N GLY A 131 4.09 18.66 7.90
CA GLY A 131 3.63 19.61 8.91
C GLY A 131 2.49 19.13 9.82
N ARG A 132 2.22 17.82 9.86
CA ARG A 132 1.09 17.24 10.60
C ARG A 132 1.49 16.63 11.94
N GLU A 133 2.78 16.51 12.20
CA GLU A 133 3.32 15.72 13.30
C GLU A 133 4.35 16.52 14.10
N SER A 134 4.34 16.34 15.41
CA SER A 134 5.39 16.86 16.29
C SER A 134 6.71 16.10 16.12
N ARG A 135 7.81 16.66 16.56
CA ARG A 135 9.12 16.00 16.57
C ARG A 135 9.09 14.64 17.30
N THR A 136 8.35 14.55 18.40
CA THR A 136 8.19 13.31 19.17
C THR A 136 7.46 12.25 18.35
N GLN A 137 6.36 12.61 17.67
CA GLN A 137 5.61 11.69 16.81
C GLN A 137 6.45 11.20 15.63
N ILE A 138 7.28 12.08 15.05
CA ILE A 138 8.22 11.69 13.98
C ILE A 138 9.21 10.65 14.51
N ALA A 139 9.82 10.90 15.69
CA ALA A 139 10.77 9.96 16.30
C ALA A 139 10.14 8.58 16.57
N GLU A 140 8.91 8.54 17.10
CA GLU A 140 8.17 7.29 17.32
C GLU A 140 7.86 6.54 16.02
N ARG A 141 7.53 7.26 14.94
CA ARG A 141 7.28 6.67 13.63
C ARG A 141 8.56 6.09 13.00
N LEU A 142 9.68 6.79 13.17
CA LEU A 142 10.98 6.31 12.72
C LEU A 142 11.40 5.04 13.48
N ALA A 143 11.18 4.98 14.77
CA ALA A 143 11.44 3.78 15.58
C ALA A 143 10.62 2.57 15.09
N ARG A 144 9.36 2.79 14.70
CA ARG A 144 8.49 1.75 14.12
C ARG A 144 8.80 1.41 12.65
N ALA A 145 9.54 2.27 11.95
CA ALA A 145 9.89 2.05 10.54
C ALA A 145 10.73 0.77 10.33
N GLY A 146 11.56 0.41 11.33
CA GLY A 146 12.37 -0.80 11.34
C GLY A 146 11.62 -2.12 11.59
N SER A 147 10.30 -2.10 11.80
CA SER A 147 9.51 -3.33 11.95
C SER A 147 9.61 -4.15 10.66
N GLY A 148 10.07 -5.40 10.77
CA GLY A 148 10.19 -6.32 9.65
C GLY A 148 8.85 -6.75 9.06
N LEU A 149 8.89 -7.55 8.02
CA LEU A 149 7.73 -8.25 7.47
C LEU A 149 7.37 -9.45 8.37
N PRO A 150 6.10 -9.88 8.39
CA PRO A 150 5.74 -11.13 9.03
C PRO A 150 6.53 -12.31 8.48
N ALA A 151 6.82 -13.31 9.33
CA ALA A 151 7.50 -14.53 8.91
C ALA A 151 6.74 -15.21 7.77
N GLY A 152 7.47 -15.73 6.79
CA GLY A 152 6.90 -16.41 5.62
C GLY A 152 6.39 -15.49 4.50
N ILE A 153 6.46 -14.18 4.65
CA ILE A 153 6.13 -13.22 3.59
C ILE A 153 7.40 -12.89 2.79
N ALA A 154 7.44 -13.36 1.54
CA ALA A 154 8.47 -12.93 0.58
C ALA A 154 8.12 -11.55 -0.01
N ALA A 155 9.11 -10.67 -0.11
CA ALA A 155 8.92 -9.35 -0.69
C ALA A 155 10.14 -8.90 -1.50
N HIS A 156 9.90 -8.06 -2.50
CA HIS A 156 10.95 -7.29 -3.15
C HIS A 156 11.16 -5.98 -2.38
N GLU A 157 12.31 -5.85 -1.76
CA GLU A 157 12.69 -4.58 -1.13
C GLU A 157 13.13 -3.58 -2.20
N VAL A 158 12.60 -2.36 -2.12
CA VAL A 158 12.90 -1.27 -3.06
C VAL A 158 13.14 0.01 -2.27
N ASP A 159 14.33 0.59 -2.44
CA ASP A 159 14.71 1.85 -1.80
C ASP A 159 14.08 3.05 -2.54
N ASN A 160 13.37 3.90 -1.79
CA ASN A 160 12.78 5.15 -2.25
C ASN A 160 13.45 6.36 -1.59
N SER A 161 14.75 6.30 -1.35
CA SER A 161 15.52 7.44 -0.84
C SER A 161 15.92 8.45 -1.91
N GLY A 162 15.91 8.03 -3.17
CA GLY A 162 16.32 8.81 -4.34
C GLY A 162 15.15 9.35 -5.15
N ALA A 163 15.35 9.45 -6.46
CA ALA A 163 14.33 9.93 -7.40
C ALA A 163 13.19 8.93 -7.53
N LEU A 164 11.94 9.43 -7.53
CA LEU A 164 10.74 8.59 -7.65
C LEU A 164 10.76 7.70 -8.91
N GLN A 165 11.26 8.23 -10.02
CA GLN A 165 11.30 7.49 -11.28
C GLN A 165 12.19 6.25 -11.21
N ASP A 166 13.30 6.32 -10.50
CA ASP A 166 14.22 5.18 -10.32
C ASP A 166 13.55 4.09 -9.48
N THR A 167 12.86 4.49 -8.42
CA THR A 167 12.07 3.58 -7.57
C THR A 167 10.97 2.89 -8.37
N VAL A 168 10.21 3.63 -9.18
CA VAL A 168 9.15 3.09 -10.06
C VAL A 168 9.74 2.09 -11.05
N THR A 169 10.83 2.44 -11.71
CA THR A 169 11.52 1.57 -12.68
C THR A 169 12.00 0.28 -12.01
N THR A 170 12.61 0.39 -10.83
CA THR A 170 13.08 -0.77 -10.06
C THR A 170 11.93 -1.67 -9.62
N ALA A 171 10.84 -1.09 -9.10
CA ALA A 171 9.67 -1.85 -8.67
C ALA A 171 9.03 -2.61 -9.84
N LEU A 172 8.85 -1.95 -10.99
CA LEU A 172 8.30 -2.59 -12.18
C LEU A 172 9.21 -3.70 -12.73
N ALA A 173 10.53 -3.52 -12.74
CA ALA A 173 11.48 -4.53 -13.18
C ALA A 173 11.44 -5.80 -12.30
N ARG A 174 11.16 -5.66 -10.98
CA ARG A 174 10.95 -6.81 -10.07
C ARG A 174 9.66 -7.57 -10.36
N LEU A 175 8.62 -6.88 -10.80
CA LEU A 175 7.30 -7.47 -11.07
C LEU A 175 7.16 -7.99 -12.50
N TYR A 176 7.82 -7.35 -13.45
CA TYR A 176 7.74 -7.62 -14.88
C TYR A 176 9.16 -7.79 -15.46
N PRO A 177 9.90 -8.84 -15.05
CA PRO A 177 11.22 -9.06 -15.60
C PRO A 177 11.14 -9.27 -17.12
N VAL A 178 11.98 -8.55 -17.86
CA VAL A 178 12.14 -8.79 -19.29
C VAL A 178 12.75 -10.20 -19.43
N ARG A 179 12.04 -11.11 -20.06
CA ARG A 179 12.61 -12.41 -20.40
C ARG A 179 13.62 -12.17 -21.52
N ALA A 180 14.87 -12.47 -21.25
CA ALA A 180 15.92 -12.52 -22.25
C ALA A 180 15.64 -13.67 -23.23
#